data_d5e9216249a1026f32394a3b8b4a6c35
#
_entry.id   d5e9216249a1026f32394a3b8b4a6c35
#
_cell.length_a   1.000
_cell.length_b   1.000
_cell.length_c   1.000
_cell.angle_alpha   90.00
_cell.angle_beta   90.00
_cell.angle_gamma   90.00
#
_symmetry.space_group_name_H-M   'P 1'
#
loop_
_entity.id
_entity.type
_entity.pdbx_description
1 polymer ?
#
loop_
_entity_poly.entity_id
_entity_poly.type
_entity_poly.pdbx_seq_one_letter_code
_entity_poly.pdbx_strand_id
1 'polypeptide(L)'
;MNKRWWLGSAGLLVVLLFMLSYQRWWLGPEITADTVTVGDMVQTLVASGHVQSPHRIDVSAQITSTVVAVAVHEGEHVKQGQLLLTLESREAQAGLQQALASVAQAQTHLRQLHELSEPVAALAQSQAQTNLQSAENTFKRTQQLYEQAFVGASAKEEAERQVRLAKAQVLINQQQWLSVQATGTEVANANAVLQQSLANLGTAQAKLAYTRILAPRSGILIARNVEAGDGVQAGKVLLVLSPDGATELVVNIDEKNLRWVFVGQTALASADAFADQLFPAEVMFINPGVDPLRGSVEVRLKVLHAPAFLTQDMTVSVDIEVAKRSAALHIPMTALHNSDKTLPWVLVVRNQEAIQIPVVVGLQSKNIAEVLSGLQAGERLVPVAETGVHAGSRLRVKNP
;
A
#
# COMPACT_ATOMS: atom_id res chain seq x y z
N MET A 1 -14.28 92.23 46.81
CA MET A 1 -13.40 91.23 47.40
C MET A 1 -13.47 89.98 46.48
N ASN A 2 -12.29 89.37 46.11
CA ASN A 2 -12.05 88.05 45.50
C ASN A 2 -11.82 87.93 44.03
N LYS A 3 -11.31 88.90 43.30
CA LYS A 3 -10.77 88.69 41.97
C LYS A 3 -9.28 88.24 41.93
N ARG A 4 -8.53 88.44 43.02
CA ARG A 4 -7.09 88.13 43.10
C ARG A 4 -6.75 86.71 43.46
N TRP A 5 -7.63 85.94 44.03
CA TRP A 5 -7.43 84.51 44.36
C TRP A 5 -7.67 83.61 43.17
N TRP A 6 -8.54 83.97 42.23
CA TRP A 6 -8.80 83.20 41.00
C TRP A 6 -7.61 83.24 40.01
N LEU A 7 -6.90 84.38 39.96
CA LEU A 7 -5.69 84.48 39.13
C LEU A 7 -4.49 83.64 39.65
N GLY A 8 -4.41 83.53 40.99
CA GLY A 8 -3.36 82.67 41.60
C GLY A 8 -3.59 81.15 41.39
N SER A 9 -4.83 80.73 41.51
CA SER A 9 -5.23 79.32 41.28
C SER A 9 -5.14 78.90 39.82
N ALA A 10 -5.47 79.79 38.86
CA ALA A 10 -5.28 79.58 37.42
C ALA A 10 -3.81 79.48 37.02
N GLY A 11 -2.95 80.30 37.58
CA GLY A 11 -1.50 80.29 37.37
C GLY A 11 -0.85 78.98 37.88
N LEU A 12 -1.30 78.51 39.05
CA LEU A 12 -0.80 77.29 39.66
C LEU A 12 -1.21 76.05 38.83
N LEU A 13 -2.47 76.07 38.30
CA LEU A 13 -2.97 74.99 37.42
C LEU A 13 -2.24 74.94 36.08
N VAL A 14 -1.91 76.10 35.48
CA VAL A 14 -1.10 76.18 34.25
C VAL A 14 0.33 75.71 34.48
N VAL A 15 0.96 76.04 35.61
CA VAL A 15 2.29 75.54 35.97
C VAL A 15 2.26 74.05 36.22
N LEU A 16 1.22 73.54 36.89
CA LEU A 16 1.07 72.12 37.13
C LEU A 16 0.83 71.32 35.80
N LEU A 17 0.03 71.86 34.89
CA LEU A 17 -0.17 71.27 33.56
C LEU A 17 1.09 71.36 32.71
N PHE A 18 1.85 72.43 32.80
CA PHE A 18 3.13 72.57 32.12
C PHE A 18 4.18 71.63 32.70
N MET A 19 4.21 71.47 34.02
CA MET A 19 5.10 70.53 34.69
C MET A 19 4.75 69.06 34.37
N LEU A 20 3.47 68.70 34.28
CA LEU A 20 3.00 67.40 33.87
C LEU A 20 3.28 67.14 32.37
N SER A 21 3.07 68.14 31.50
CA SER A 21 3.40 68.01 30.08
C SER A 21 4.89 67.96 29.84
N TYR A 22 5.72 68.75 30.57
CA TYR A 22 7.16 68.71 30.52
C TYR A 22 7.73 67.38 31.04
N GLN A 23 7.18 66.86 32.15
CA GLN A 23 7.54 65.54 32.67
C GLN A 23 7.22 64.42 31.66
N ARG A 24 6.04 64.53 30.97
CA ARG A 24 5.63 63.56 29.96
C ARG A 24 6.50 63.63 28.69
N TRP A 25 6.94 64.83 28.32
CA TRP A 25 7.79 65.03 27.13
C TRP A 25 9.25 64.62 27.39
N TRP A 26 9.75 64.76 28.65
CA TRP A 26 11.12 64.44 29.00
C TRP A 26 11.33 62.98 29.38
N LEU A 27 10.33 62.25 29.83
CA LEU A 27 10.38 60.83 30.22
C LEU A 27 10.05 59.84 29.10
N GLY A 28 9.58 60.32 27.94
CA GLY A 28 9.20 59.47 26.77
C GLY A 28 7.95 58.59 27.04
N PRO A 29 7.40 58.00 26.03
CA PRO A 29 6.26 57.06 26.14
C PRO A 29 6.63 55.78 26.87
N GLU A 30 5.66 55.26 27.60
CA GLU A 30 5.80 53.92 28.25
C GLU A 30 5.41 52.84 27.24
N ILE A 31 6.30 51.92 27.00
CA ILE A 31 6.12 50.83 26.03
C ILE A 31 6.29 49.46 26.66
N THR A 32 5.60 48.47 26.08
CA THR A 32 5.88 47.06 26.39
C THR A 32 7.03 46.61 25.48
N ALA A 33 8.14 46.19 26.06
CA ALA A 33 9.28 45.72 25.30
C ALA A 33 9.30 44.19 25.25
N ASP A 34 9.56 43.67 24.09
CA ASP A 34 9.88 42.27 23.89
C ASP A 34 11.33 41.98 24.29
N THR A 35 11.64 40.78 24.72
CA THR A 35 12.99 40.36 25.08
C THR A 35 13.59 39.41 24.08
N VAL A 36 14.87 39.58 23.77
CA VAL A 36 15.64 38.63 22.98
C VAL A 36 15.88 37.38 23.82
N THR A 37 15.39 36.24 23.36
CA THR A 37 15.50 34.97 24.09
C THR A 37 16.33 33.96 23.32
N VAL A 38 16.88 32.99 24.03
CA VAL A 38 17.62 31.85 23.44
C VAL A 38 16.76 30.62 23.67
N GLY A 39 16.47 29.90 22.61
CA GLY A 39 15.67 28.68 22.67
C GLY A 39 15.73 27.85 21.39
N ASP A 40 15.10 26.73 21.43
CA ASP A 40 14.99 25.89 20.25
C ASP A 40 14.01 26.50 19.24
N MET A 41 14.42 26.52 17.99
CA MET A 41 13.62 27.05 16.90
C MET A 41 13.40 25.97 15.85
N VAL A 42 12.14 25.79 15.47
CA VAL A 42 11.73 24.88 14.40
C VAL A 42 11.03 25.70 13.31
N GLN A 43 11.52 25.56 12.11
CA GLN A 43 10.84 26.09 10.93
C GLN A 43 10.01 24.97 10.31
N THR A 44 8.72 25.20 10.16
CA THR A 44 7.79 24.25 9.54
C THR A 44 7.31 24.74 8.19
N LEU A 45 7.11 23.82 7.28
CA LEU A 45 6.43 24.04 6.01
C LEU A 45 5.02 23.46 6.14
N VAL A 46 4.01 24.33 6.07
CA VAL A 46 2.61 23.93 6.11
C VAL A 46 2.16 23.50 4.72
N ALA A 47 1.59 22.32 4.63
CA ALA A 47 1.00 21.79 3.40
C ALA A 47 -0.37 21.17 3.70
N SER A 48 -1.31 21.33 2.78
CA SER A 48 -2.62 20.70 2.86
C SER A 48 -2.66 19.46 1.98
N GLY A 49 -3.41 18.47 2.42
CA GLY A 49 -3.54 17.21 1.70
C GLY A 49 -4.77 16.43 2.16
N HIS A 50 -4.74 15.14 1.91
CA HIS A 50 -5.80 14.23 2.32
C HIS A 50 -5.23 12.90 2.82
N VAL A 51 -6.02 12.22 3.60
CA VAL A 51 -5.74 10.87 4.07
C VAL A 51 -5.96 9.90 2.93
N GLN A 52 -4.97 9.09 2.62
CA GLN A 52 -5.08 8.00 1.67
C GLN A 52 -4.80 6.68 2.37
N SER A 53 -5.71 5.72 2.20
CA SER A 53 -5.40 4.33 2.52
C SER A 53 -4.63 3.71 1.35
N PRO A 54 -3.61 2.88 1.59
CA PRO A 54 -2.84 2.27 0.52
C PRO A 54 -3.70 1.31 -0.29
N HIS A 55 -4.29 1.73 -1.34
CA HIS A 55 -5.09 1.02 -2.33
C HIS A 55 -6.45 0.50 -1.85
N ARG A 56 -7.51 1.01 -2.45
CA ARG A 56 -8.82 0.36 -2.46
C ARG A 56 -8.70 -0.96 -3.20
N ILE A 57 -9.30 -2.00 -2.66
CA ILE A 57 -9.37 -3.31 -3.29
C ILE A 57 -10.78 -3.49 -3.83
N ASP A 58 -10.89 -3.53 -5.14
CA ASP A 58 -12.13 -3.85 -5.82
C ASP A 58 -12.32 -5.37 -5.81
N VAL A 59 -13.30 -5.84 -5.07
CA VAL A 59 -13.68 -7.24 -5.03
C VAL A 59 -14.71 -7.49 -6.13
N SER A 60 -14.29 -8.15 -7.21
CA SER A 60 -15.11 -8.40 -8.40
C SER A 60 -15.54 -9.85 -8.53
N ALA A 61 -16.66 -10.09 -9.24
CA ALA A 61 -17.09 -11.41 -9.64
C ALA A 61 -16.11 -12.02 -10.65
N GLN A 62 -15.77 -13.31 -10.48
CA GLN A 62 -14.94 -14.04 -11.45
C GLN A 62 -15.77 -14.89 -12.42
N ILE A 63 -17.03 -15.08 -12.10
CA ILE A 63 -18.00 -15.83 -12.93
C ILE A 63 -19.31 -15.05 -13.05
N THR A 64 -20.04 -15.30 -14.12
CA THR A 64 -21.41 -14.81 -14.26
C THR A 64 -22.34 -15.70 -13.44
N SER A 65 -23.12 -15.09 -12.54
CA SER A 65 -24.04 -15.81 -11.66
C SER A 65 -25.03 -14.86 -10.99
N THR A 66 -25.93 -15.37 -10.14
CA THR A 66 -26.83 -14.57 -9.30
C THR A 66 -26.35 -14.54 -7.87
N VAL A 67 -26.46 -13.39 -7.19
CA VAL A 67 -26.15 -13.24 -5.77
C VAL A 67 -27.24 -13.92 -4.94
N VAL A 68 -26.85 -14.90 -4.13
CA VAL A 68 -27.77 -15.59 -3.21
C VAL A 68 -27.91 -14.83 -1.89
N ALA A 69 -26.77 -14.42 -1.33
CA ALA A 69 -26.74 -13.72 -0.06
C ALA A 69 -25.50 -12.83 0.03
N VAL A 70 -25.65 -11.68 0.69
CA VAL A 70 -24.55 -10.79 1.09
C VAL A 70 -24.45 -10.87 2.61
N ALA A 71 -23.26 -11.23 3.12
CA ALA A 71 -23.04 -11.51 4.54
C ALA A 71 -22.48 -10.31 5.32
N VAL A 72 -22.22 -9.18 4.65
CA VAL A 72 -21.54 -8.01 5.22
C VAL A 72 -22.25 -6.71 4.87
N HIS A 73 -22.04 -5.68 5.69
CA HIS A 73 -22.61 -4.34 5.53
C HIS A 73 -21.53 -3.30 5.27
N GLU A 74 -21.92 -2.17 4.69
CA GLU A 74 -21.02 -1.03 4.54
C GLU A 74 -20.60 -0.48 5.91
N GLY A 75 -19.32 -0.12 6.03
CA GLY A 75 -18.71 0.29 7.31
C GLY A 75 -18.27 -0.87 8.21
N GLU A 76 -18.58 -2.13 7.86
CA GLU A 76 -18.18 -3.29 8.64
C GLU A 76 -16.70 -3.62 8.45
N HIS A 77 -16.01 -3.95 9.56
CA HIS A 77 -14.64 -4.44 9.52
C HIS A 77 -14.63 -5.95 9.25
N VAL A 78 -13.99 -6.36 8.17
CA VAL A 78 -13.88 -7.76 7.75
C VAL A 78 -12.45 -8.28 7.91
N LYS A 79 -12.32 -9.56 8.22
CA LYS A 79 -11.02 -10.24 8.31
C LYS A 79 -10.66 -10.91 6.99
N GLN A 80 -9.37 -11.03 6.69
CA GLN A 80 -8.90 -11.81 5.54
C GLN A 80 -9.50 -13.23 5.55
N GLY A 81 -10.03 -13.66 4.41
CA GLY A 81 -10.71 -14.95 4.26
C GLY A 81 -12.15 -15.01 4.77
N GLN A 82 -12.68 -13.93 5.35
CA GLN A 82 -14.10 -13.86 5.76
C GLN A 82 -15.00 -13.89 4.53
N LEU A 83 -16.11 -14.64 4.62
CA LEU A 83 -17.11 -14.69 3.57
C LEU A 83 -17.84 -13.34 3.46
N LEU A 84 -17.81 -12.75 2.27
CA LEU A 84 -18.45 -11.47 1.99
C LEU A 84 -19.84 -11.68 1.34
N LEU A 85 -19.88 -12.52 0.32
CA LEU A 85 -21.16 -12.88 -0.35
C LEU A 85 -21.06 -14.27 -0.99
N THR A 86 -22.22 -14.81 -1.30
CA THR A 86 -22.37 -16.12 -1.94
C THR A 86 -23.14 -15.96 -3.24
N LEU A 87 -22.59 -16.53 -4.31
CA LEU A 87 -23.24 -16.64 -5.61
C LEU A 87 -23.95 -17.99 -5.73
N GLU A 88 -24.90 -18.10 -6.66
CA GLU A 88 -25.57 -19.36 -7.00
C GLU A 88 -24.52 -20.40 -7.46
N SER A 89 -24.54 -21.57 -6.83
CA SER A 89 -23.49 -22.58 -6.97
C SER A 89 -23.94 -23.90 -7.58
N ARG A 90 -25.24 -24.07 -7.90
CA ARG A 90 -25.80 -25.36 -8.38
C ARG A 90 -25.13 -25.86 -9.65
N GLU A 91 -24.91 -24.98 -10.62
CA GLU A 91 -24.23 -25.33 -11.87
C GLU A 91 -22.73 -25.72 -11.59
N ALA A 92 -22.02 -24.95 -10.79
CA ALA A 92 -20.64 -25.25 -10.42
C ALA A 92 -20.53 -26.57 -9.64
N GLN A 93 -21.48 -26.86 -8.75
CA GLN A 93 -21.53 -28.11 -8.00
C GLN A 93 -21.81 -29.32 -8.95
N ALA A 94 -22.74 -29.18 -9.90
CA ALA A 94 -23.00 -30.22 -10.91
C ALA A 94 -21.76 -30.46 -11.77
N GLY A 95 -21.07 -29.41 -12.20
CA GLY A 95 -19.82 -29.49 -12.94
C GLY A 95 -18.69 -30.19 -12.14
N LEU A 96 -18.62 -29.94 -10.84
CA LEU A 96 -17.66 -30.62 -9.95
C LEU A 96 -17.98 -32.12 -9.86
N GLN A 97 -19.27 -32.50 -9.70
CA GLN A 97 -19.65 -33.90 -9.65
C GLN A 97 -19.33 -34.63 -10.96
N GLN A 98 -19.59 -34.00 -12.11
CA GLN A 98 -19.24 -34.53 -13.42
C GLN A 98 -17.72 -34.76 -13.55
N ALA A 99 -16.92 -33.79 -13.15
CA ALA A 99 -15.42 -33.91 -13.18
C ALA A 99 -14.91 -35.02 -12.26
N LEU A 100 -15.49 -35.16 -11.06
CA LEU A 100 -15.17 -36.27 -10.14
C LEU A 100 -15.50 -37.64 -10.76
N ALA A 101 -16.65 -37.79 -11.42
CA ALA A 101 -17.01 -39.01 -12.12
C ALA A 101 -16.06 -39.35 -13.26
N SER A 102 -15.60 -38.33 -14.01
CA SER A 102 -14.61 -38.52 -15.08
C SER A 102 -13.25 -38.99 -14.56
N VAL A 103 -12.79 -38.44 -13.42
CA VAL A 103 -11.56 -38.93 -12.73
C VAL A 103 -11.74 -40.37 -12.28
N ALA A 104 -12.85 -40.71 -11.65
CA ALA A 104 -13.13 -42.06 -11.19
C ALA A 104 -13.16 -43.07 -12.37
N GLN A 105 -13.74 -42.68 -13.53
CA GLN A 105 -13.71 -43.47 -14.74
C GLN A 105 -12.28 -43.69 -15.27
N ALA A 106 -11.47 -42.66 -15.35
CA ALA A 106 -10.09 -42.76 -15.83
C ALA A 106 -9.23 -43.62 -14.89
N GLN A 107 -9.42 -43.47 -13.57
CA GLN A 107 -8.75 -44.31 -12.56
C GLN A 107 -9.14 -45.79 -12.69
N THR A 108 -10.43 -46.05 -12.91
CA THR A 108 -10.94 -47.43 -13.09
C THR A 108 -10.36 -48.05 -14.36
N HIS A 109 -10.26 -47.28 -15.44
CA HIS A 109 -9.63 -47.76 -16.67
C HIS A 109 -8.16 -48.10 -16.49
N LEU A 110 -7.40 -47.24 -15.80
CA LEU A 110 -6.00 -47.53 -15.48
C LEU A 110 -5.85 -48.77 -14.59
N ARG A 111 -6.73 -48.95 -13.62
CA ARG A 111 -6.78 -50.16 -12.79
C ARG A 111 -7.07 -51.40 -13.61
N GLN A 112 -8.03 -51.35 -14.54
CA GLN A 112 -8.36 -52.43 -15.45
C GLN A 112 -7.14 -52.85 -16.29
N LEU A 113 -6.35 -51.91 -16.77
CA LEU A 113 -5.08 -52.23 -17.50
C LEU A 113 -4.13 -53.02 -16.64
N HIS A 114 -3.92 -52.62 -15.40
CA HIS A 114 -2.98 -53.29 -14.50
C HIS A 114 -3.51 -54.60 -13.91
N GLU A 115 -4.78 -54.67 -13.50
CA GLU A 115 -5.32 -55.84 -12.80
C GLU A 115 -5.82 -56.92 -13.75
N LEU A 116 -6.22 -56.57 -14.99
CA LEU A 116 -6.75 -57.52 -15.94
C LEU A 116 -5.96 -57.62 -17.24
N SER A 117 -5.72 -56.46 -17.91
CA SER A 117 -5.15 -56.48 -19.26
C SER A 117 -3.69 -56.95 -19.27
N GLU A 118 -2.85 -56.51 -18.38
CA GLU A 118 -1.45 -56.89 -18.27
C GLU A 118 -1.26 -58.37 -17.95
N PRO A 119 -1.92 -58.96 -16.92
CA PRO A 119 -1.81 -60.41 -16.63
C PRO A 119 -2.36 -61.26 -17.78
N VAL A 120 -3.45 -60.88 -18.46
CA VAL A 120 -3.98 -61.64 -19.60
C VAL A 120 -3.01 -61.61 -20.76
N ALA A 121 -2.44 -60.48 -21.09
CA ALA A 121 -1.44 -60.37 -22.16
C ALA A 121 -0.15 -61.17 -21.84
N ALA A 122 0.31 -61.16 -20.57
CA ALA A 122 1.42 -61.95 -20.13
C ALA A 122 1.17 -63.45 -20.28
N LEU A 123 -0.02 -63.94 -19.93
CA LEU A 123 -0.42 -65.34 -20.13
C LEU A 123 -0.46 -65.71 -21.64
N ALA A 124 -1.03 -64.84 -22.46
CA ALA A 124 -1.08 -65.04 -23.91
C ALA A 124 0.32 -65.13 -24.52
N GLN A 125 1.24 -64.28 -24.05
CA GLN A 125 2.64 -64.35 -24.50
C GLN A 125 3.30 -65.64 -24.07
N SER A 126 3.16 -66.07 -22.79
CA SER A 126 3.70 -67.33 -22.30
C SER A 126 3.18 -68.56 -23.07
N GLN A 127 1.86 -68.58 -23.37
CA GLN A 127 1.23 -69.59 -24.17
C GLN A 127 1.82 -69.64 -25.62
N ALA A 128 2.00 -68.47 -26.25
CA ALA A 128 2.59 -68.40 -27.57
C ALA A 128 4.04 -68.87 -27.58
N GLN A 129 4.83 -68.57 -26.53
CA GLN A 129 6.21 -69.07 -26.37
C GLN A 129 6.23 -70.60 -26.23
N THR A 130 5.34 -71.17 -25.44
CA THR A 130 5.21 -72.63 -25.29
C THR A 130 4.85 -73.29 -26.61
N ASN A 131 3.89 -72.71 -27.37
CA ASN A 131 3.53 -73.22 -28.71
C ASN A 131 4.71 -73.16 -29.68
N LEU A 132 5.49 -72.07 -29.70
CA LEU A 132 6.70 -71.92 -30.48
C LEU A 132 7.70 -73.04 -30.14
N GLN A 133 8.00 -73.23 -28.85
CA GLN A 133 8.90 -74.25 -28.38
C GLN A 133 8.47 -75.70 -28.84
N SER A 134 7.16 -75.96 -28.79
CA SER A 134 6.59 -77.20 -29.32
C SER A 134 6.78 -77.38 -30.82
N ALA A 135 6.51 -76.31 -31.61
CA ALA A 135 6.71 -76.28 -33.05
C ALA A 135 8.19 -76.45 -33.40
N GLU A 136 9.11 -75.83 -32.75
CA GLU A 136 10.57 -76.00 -32.93
C GLU A 136 11.04 -77.36 -32.59
N ASN A 137 10.57 -77.98 -31.55
CA ASN A 137 10.87 -79.36 -31.16
C ASN A 137 10.36 -80.32 -32.26
N THR A 138 9.18 -80.09 -32.79
CA THR A 138 8.59 -80.89 -33.88
C THR A 138 9.39 -80.75 -35.17
N PHE A 139 9.75 -79.49 -35.51
CA PHE A 139 10.58 -79.21 -36.67
C PHE A 139 11.96 -79.95 -36.61
N LYS A 140 12.62 -79.82 -35.45
CA LYS A 140 13.90 -80.46 -35.17
C LYS A 140 13.82 -81.99 -35.34
N ARG A 141 12.76 -82.60 -34.84
CA ARG A 141 12.53 -84.06 -35.00
C ARG A 141 12.24 -84.43 -36.43
N THR A 142 11.36 -83.64 -37.14
CA THR A 142 11.04 -83.92 -38.55
C THR A 142 12.27 -83.71 -39.46
N GLN A 143 13.12 -82.75 -39.18
CA GLN A 143 14.38 -82.51 -39.91
C GLN A 143 15.35 -83.71 -39.75
N GLN A 144 15.49 -84.26 -38.53
CA GLN A 144 16.29 -85.48 -38.30
C GLN A 144 15.77 -86.69 -39.05
N LEU A 145 14.43 -86.86 -39.09
CA LEU A 145 13.79 -87.95 -39.82
C LEU A 145 13.94 -87.78 -41.38
N TYR A 146 13.92 -86.50 -41.84
CA TYR A 146 14.13 -86.17 -43.26
C TYR A 146 15.59 -86.51 -43.69
N GLU A 147 16.60 -86.15 -42.88
CA GLU A 147 18.00 -86.47 -43.08
C GLU A 147 18.23 -87.95 -43.13
N GLN A 148 17.41 -88.73 -42.42
CA GLN A 148 17.44 -90.23 -42.43
C GLN A 148 16.54 -90.83 -43.55
N ALA A 149 15.95 -90.00 -44.42
CA ALA A 149 15.04 -90.41 -45.49
C ALA A 149 13.74 -91.08 -45.05
N PHE A 150 13.30 -90.93 -43.77
CA PHE A 150 12.01 -91.50 -43.21
C PHE A 150 10.82 -90.65 -43.57
N VAL A 151 10.97 -89.38 -43.89
CA VAL A 151 9.85 -88.46 -44.23
C VAL A 151 10.21 -87.72 -45.56
N GLY A 152 9.15 -87.25 -46.27
CA GLY A 152 9.32 -86.45 -47.52
C GLY A 152 9.58 -84.97 -47.26
N ALA A 153 10.06 -84.22 -48.31
CA ALA A 153 10.32 -82.77 -48.21
C ALA A 153 9.10 -81.97 -47.83
N SER A 154 7.94 -82.33 -48.22
CA SER A 154 6.67 -81.67 -47.88
C SER A 154 6.39 -81.68 -46.36
N ALA A 155 6.77 -82.70 -45.62
CA ALA A 155 6.58 -82.77 -44.17
C ALA A 155 7.54 -81.81 -43.45
N LYS A 156 8.82 -81.69 -43.97
CA LYS A 156 9.77 -80.71 -43.45
C LYS A 156 9.32 -79.31 -43.71
N GLU A 157 8.85 -78.99 -44.92
CA GLU A 157 8.35 -77.63 -45.28
C GLU A 157 7.12 -77.24 -44.44
N GLU A 158 6.22 -78.21 -44.19
CA GLU A 158 5.07 -77.96 -43.28
C GLU A 158 5.49 -77.68 -41.87
N ALA A 159 6.45 -78.44 -41.31
CA ALA A 159 6.90 -78.18 -39.95
C ALA A 159 7.68 -76.86 -39.89
N GLU A 160 8.42 -76.42 -40.89
CA GLU A 160 9.09 -75.13 -40.99
C GLU A 160 8.05 -73.99 -41.06
N ARG A 161 7.01 -74.18 -41.85
CA ARG A 161 5.86 -73.20 -41.89
C ARG A 161 5.22 -73.02 -40.53
N GLN A 162 5.01 -74.10 -39.75
CA GLN A 162 4.42 -74.01 -38.38
C GLN A 162 5.34 -73.26 -37.44
N VAL A 163 6.67 -73.43 -37.55
CA VAL A 163 7.62 -72.60 -36.74
C VAL A 163 7.52 -71.12 -37.13
N ARG A 164 7.45 -70.78 -38.42
CA ARG A 164 7.26 -69.37 -38.84
C ARG A 164 5.94 -68.76 -38.30
N LEU A 165 4.86 -69.50 -38.38
CA LEU A 165 3.58 -69.02 -37.84
C LEU A 165 3.61 -68.83 -36.32
N ALA A 166 4.22 -69.80 -35.58
CA ALA A 166 4.35 -69.69 -34.13
C ALA A 166 5.27 -68.51 -33.74
N LYS A 167 6.37 -68.27 -34.49
CA LYS A 167 7.24 -67.07 -34.27
C LYS A 167 6.48 -65.77 -34.47
N ALA A 168 5.66 -65.65 -35.52
CA ALA A 168 4.84 -64.51 -35.80
C ALA A 168 3.84 -64.24 -34.63
N GLN A 169 3.21 -65.33 -34.13
CA GLN A 169 2.29 -65.22 -32.99
C GLN A 169 2.96 -64.76 -31.69
N VAL A 170 4.19 -65.23 -31.39
CA VAL A 170 4.98 -64.72 -30.25
C VAL A 170 5.24 -63.25 -30.39
N LEU A 171 5.66 -62.77 -31.59
CA LEU A 171 5.92 -61.36 -31.81
C LEU A 171 4.68 -60.49 -31.59
N ILE A 172 3.50 -60.92 -32.09
CA ILE A 172 2.24 -60.20 -31.91
C ILE A 172 1.91 -60.10 -30.42
N ASN A 173 1.92 -61.25 -29.70
CA ASN A 173 1.57 -61.27 -28.27
C ASN A 173 2.63 -60.52 -27.41
N GLN A 174 3.89 -60.52 -27.82
CA GLN A 174 4.92 -59.72 -27.16
C GLN A 174 4.66 -58.22 -27.33
N GLN A 175 4.27 -57.75 -28.50
CA GLN A 175 3.93 -56.35 -28.72
C GLN A 175 2.69 -55.94 -27.89
N GLN A 176 1.69 -56.81 -27.85
CA GLN A 176 0.49 -56.58 -27.05
C GLN A 176 0.80 -56.50 -25.53
N TRP A 177 1.64 -57.43 -25.05
CA TRP A 177 2.11 -57.39 -23.65
C TRP A 177 2.88 -56.12 -23.34
N LEU A 178 3.85 -55.74 -24.21
CA LEU A 178 4.63 -54.52 -24.04
C LEU A 178 3.74 -53.27 -24.01
N SER A 179 2.65 -53.22 -24.78
CA SER A 179 1.76 -52.06 -24.81
C SER A 179 0.99 -51.81 -23.49
N VAL A 180 0.69 -52.90 -22.75
CA VAL A 180 -0.05 -52.82 -21.46
C VAL A 180 0.84 -52.81 -20.23
N GLN A 181 2.16 -52.96 -20.39
CA GLN A 181 3.09 -52.81 -19.27
C GLN A 181 3.10 -51.40 -18.70
N ALA A 182 3.64 -51.21 -17.49
CA ALA A 182 3.71 -49.91 -16.80
C ALA A 182 4.34 -48.78 -17.65
N THR A 183 5.26 -49.10 -18.56
CA THR A 183 5.89 -48.14 -19.50
C THR A 183 5.28 -48.25 -20.91
N GLY A 184 4.23 -49.04 -21.10
CA GLY A 184 3.62 -49.30 -22.40
C GLY A 184 2.73 -48.15 -22.86
N THR A 185 2.42 -48.16 -24.15
CA THR A 185 1.66 -47.09 -24.82
C THR A 185 0.20 -46.98 -24.32
N GLU A 186 -0.46 -48.10 -24.01
CA GLU A 186 -1.82 -48.11 -23.49
C GLU A 186 -1.88 -47.51 -22.10
N VAL A 187 -0.95 -47.86 -21.21
CA VAL A 187 -0.82 -47.30 -19.86
C VAL A 187 -0.44 -45.82 -19.91
N ALA A 188 0.50 -45.43 -20.80
CA ALA A 188 0.84 -44.03 -21.02
C ALA A 188 -0.38 -43.20 -21.47
N ASN A 189 -1.17 -43.73 -22.41
CA ASN A 189 -2.41 -43.07 -22.85
C ASN A 189 -3.47 -42.97 -21.71
N ALA A 190 -3.69 -44.04 -20.95
CA ALA A 190 -4.60 -44.03 -19.82
C ALA A 190 -4.17 -43.02 -18.74
N ASN A 191 -2.84 -42.92 -18.47
CA ASN A 191 -2.30 -41.90 -17.58
C ASN A 191 -2.52 -40.47 -18.12
N ALA A 192 -2.35 -40.23 -19.42
CA ALA A 192 -2.64 -38.93 -20.02
C ALA A 192 -4.12 -38.54 -19.89
N VAL A 193 -5.05 -39.50 -20.08
CA VAL A 193 -6.49 -39.29 -19.86
C VAL A 193 -6.78 -38.98 -18.39
N LEU A 194 -6.14 -39.68 -17.47
CA LEU A 194 -6.27 -39.41 -16.03
C LEU A 194 -5.77 -38.00 -15.69
N GLN A 195 -4.62 -37.59 -16.18
CA GLN A 195 -4.10 -36.23 -15.97
C GLN A 195 -5.03 -35.17 -16.55
N GLN A 196 -5.59 -35.39 -17.73
CA GLN A 196 -6.58 -34.50 -18.33
C GLN A 196 -7.84 -34.39 -17.43
N SER A 197 -8.32 -35.51 -16.90
CA SER A 197 -9.50 -35.53 -16.00
C SER A 197 -9.21 -34.80 -14.67
N LEU A 198 -8.00 -34.95 -14.12
CA LEU A 198 -7.56 -34.22 -12.92
C LEU A 198 -7.47 -32.72 -13.19
N ALA A 199 -6.97 -32.30 -14.36
CA ALA A 199 -6.95 -30.89 -14.74
C ALA A 199 -8.39 -30.31 -14.85
N ASN A 200 -9.29 -31.06 -15.45
CA ASN A 200 -10.70 -30.68 -15.53
C ASN A 200 -11.36 -30.61 -14.14
N LEU A 201 -11.00 -31.49 -13.21
CA LEU A 201 -11.43 -31.44 -11.82
C LEU A 201 -10.94 -30.14 -11.15
N GLY A 202 -9.67 -29.78 -11.33
CA GLY A 202 -9.12 -28.53 -10.82
C GLY A 202 -9.88 -27.30 -11.31
N THR A 203 -10.24 -27.26 -12.59
CA THR A 203 -11.04 -26.16 -13.14
C THR A 203 -12.46 -26.10 -12.56
N ALA A 204 -13.10 -27.24 -12.35
CA ALA A 204 -14.42 -27.31 -11.74
C ALA A 204 -14.39 -26.88 -10.25
N GLN A 205 -13.35 -27.27 -9.50
CA GLN A 205 -13.12 -26.82 -8.12
C GLN A 205 -12.94 -25.31 -8.05
N ALA A 206 -12.12 -24.73 -8.93
CA ALA A 206 -11.93 -23.28 -9.01
C ALA A 206 -13.24 -22.55 -9.30
N LYS A 207 -14.07 -23.02 -10.26
CA LYS A 207 -15.37 -22.44 -10.55
C LYS A 207 -16.30 -22.47 -9.33
N LEU A 208 -16.29 -23.56 -8.57
CA LEU A 208 -17.07 -23.64 -7.32
C LEU A 208 -16.52 -22.70 -6.25
N ALA A 209 -15.19 -22.57 -6.14
CA ALA A 209 -14.59 -21.61 -5.21
C ALA A 209 -14.99 -20.16 -5.54
N TYR A 210 -15.10 -19.80 -6.81
CA TYR A 210 -15.53 -18.47 -7.26
C TYR A 210 -16.98 -18.12 -6.92
N THR A 211 -17.80 -19.09 -6.51
CA THR A 211 -19.17 -18.82 -6.01
C THR A 211 -19.17 -18.26 -4.58
N ARG A 212 -18.04 -18.35 -3.86
CA ARG A 212 -17.86 -17.81 -2.51
C ARG A 212 -16.86 -16.68 -2.56
N ILE A 213 -17.33 -15.46 -2.48
CA ILE A 213 -16.47 -14.29 -2.51
C ILE A 213 -15.96 -14.02 -1.09
N LEU A 214 -14.65 -14.14 -0.92
CA LEU A 214 -13.97 -13.97 0.36
C LEU A 214 -13.18 -12.66 0.36
N ALA A 215 -12.97 -12.08 1.55
CA ALA A 215 -12.14 -10.90 1.72
C ALA A 215 -10.66 -11.24 1.40
N PRO A 216 -10.03 -10.55 0.43
CA PRO A 216 -8.64 -10.81 0.08
C PRO A 216 -7.65 -10.32 1.16
N ARG A 217 -8.07 -9.33 1.97
CA ARG A 217 -7.35 -8.77 3.11
C ARG A 217 -8.33 -8.33 4.20
N SER A 218 -7.80 -8.17 5.43
CA SER A 218 -8.56 -7.50 6.50
C SER A 218 -8.69 -6.01 6.18
N GLY A 219 -9.83 -5.41 6.56
CA GLY A 219 -10.11 -4.00 6.30
C GLY A 219 -11.57 -3.64 6.49
N ILE A 220 -11.94 -2.43 6.11
CA ILE A 220 -13.31 -1.90 6.22
C ILE A 220 -13.97 -1.90 4.84
N LEU A 221 -15.22 -2.38 4.77
CA LEU A 221 -16.02 -2.34 3.56
C LEU A 221 -16.52 -0.91 3.31
N ILE A 222 -16.08 -0.30 2.19
CA ILE A 222 -16.42 1.10 1.86
C ILE A 222 -17.75 1.18 1.11
N ALA A 223 -17.95 0.28 0.13
CA ALA A 223 -19.13 0.29 -0.72
C ALA A 223 -19.58 -1.12 -1.07
N ARG A 224 -20.90 -1.27 -1.22
CA ARG A 224 -21.58 -2.49 -1.62
C ARG A 224 -22.46 -2.20 -2.86
N ASN A 225 -22.00 -2.70 -4.01
CA ASN A 225 -22.61 -2.42 -5.31
C ASN A 225 -23.58 -3.52 -5.77
N VAL A 226 -23.95 -4.43 -4.85
CA VAL A 226 -24.83 -5.57 -5.17
C VAL A 226 -25.74 -5.94 -4.00
N GLU A 227 -26.91 -6.46 -4.32
CA GLU A 227 -27.91 -6.98 -3.40
C GLU A 227 -28.20 -8.47 -3.66
N ALA A 228 -28.81 -9.12 -2.68
CA ALA A 228 -29.31 -10.49 -2.88
C ALA A 228 -30.38 -10.51 -3.98
N GLY A 229 -30.23 -11.40 -4.95
CA GLY A 229 -31.09 -11.48 -6.14
C GLY A 229 -30.47 -10.84 -7.40
N ASP A 230 -29.45 -10.04 -7.28
CA ASP A 230 -28.82 -9.40 -8.44
C ASP A 230 -28.09 -10.41 -9.34
N GLY A 231 -28.23 -10.22 -10.66
CA GLY A 231 -27.39 -10.85 -11.65
C GLY A 231 -26.06 -10.14 -11.79
N VAL A 232 -24.95 -10.86 -11.71
CA VAL A 232 -23.59 -10.33 -11.86
C VAL A 232 -22.86 -11.00 -13.00
N GLN A 233 -22.02 -10.23 -13.68
CA GLN A 233 -21.15 -10.72 -14.75
C GLN A 233 -19.69 -10.77 -14.25
N ALA A 234 -18.88 -11.63 -14.87
CA ALA A 234 -17.45 -11.66 -14.60
C ALA A 234 -16.82 -10.27 -14.84
N GLY A 235 -16.00 -9.81 -13.92
CA GLY A 235 -15.37 -8.49 -13.94
C GLY A 235 -16.18 -7.35 -13.28
N LYS A 236 -17.48 -7.56 -12.96
CA LYS A 236 -18.27 -6.55 -12.22
C LYS A 236 -17.74 -6.40 -10.80
N VAL A 237 -17.44 -5.18 -10.39
CA VAL A 237 -17.06 -4.85 -8.99
C VAL A 237 -18.30 -4.98 -8.11
N LEU A 238 -18.22 -5.87 -7.13
CA LEU A 238 -19.30 -6.18 -6.20
C LEU A 238 -19.19 -5.38 -4.91
N LEU A 239 -17.98 -5.30 -4.38
CA LEU A 239 -17.65 -4.68 -3.11
C LEU A 239 -16.35 -3.90 -3.24
N VAL A 240 -16.20 -2.82 -2.45
CA VAL A 240 -14.96 -2.05 -2.36
C VAL A 240 -14.45 -2.12 -0.93
N LEU A 241 -13.23 -2.63 -0.76
CA LEU A 241 -12.59 -2.81 0.53
C LEU A 241 -11.43 -1.82 0.70
N SER A 242 -11.38 -1.13 1.85
CA SER A 242 -10.20 -0.42 2.33
C SER A 242 -9.41 -1.36 3.24
N PRO A 243 -8.26 -1.87 2.81
CA PRO A 243 -7.49 -2.78 3.65
C PRO A 243 -6.92 -2.07 4.87
N ASP A 244 -6.78 -2.80 5.97
CA ASP A 244 -6.01 -2.36 7.13
C ASP A 244 -4.56 -2.17 6.71
N GLY A 245 -3.98 -1.04 7.06
CA GLY A 245 -2.60 -0.75 6.70
C GLY A 245 -2.11 0.57 7.26
N ALA A 246 -0.87 0.91 6.97
CA ALA A 246 -0.33 2.21 7.32
C ALA A 246 -1.12 3.30 6.59
N THR A 247 -1.78 4.15 7.34
CA THR A 247 -2.45 5.33 6.82
C THR A 247 -1.39 6.26 6.25
N GLU A 248 -1.55 6.68 5.01
CA GLU A 248 -0.67 7.64 4.35
C GLU A 248 -1.38 8.98 4.23
N LEU A 249 -0.61 10.06 4.33
CA LEU A 249 -1.08 11.40 4.00
C LEU A 249 -0.47 11.78 2.66
N VAL A 250 -1.30 12.19 1.74
CA VAL A 250 -0.86 12.73 0.44
C VAL A 250 -1.03 14.23 0.48
N VAL A 251 0.08 14.94 0.45
CA VAL A 251 0.12 16.41 0.49
C VAL A 251 0.74 16.95 -0.79
N ASN A 252 0.28 18.12 -1.21
CA ASN A 252 0.82 18.81 -2.37
C ASN A 252 1.69 19.97 -1.90
N ILE A 253 2.97 19.96 -2.26
CA ILE A 253 3.94 20.98 -1.90
C ILE A 253 4.30 21.77 -3.14
N ASP A 254 4.25 23.09 -3.05
CA ASP A 254 4.67 24.02 -4.11
C ASP A 254 6.15 23.74 -4.49
N GLU A 255 6.44 23.66 -5.79
CA GLU A 255 7.77 23.36 -6.35
C GLU A 255 8.89 24.24 -5.76
N LYS A 256 8.60 25.51 -5.50
CA LYS A 256 9.59 26.46 -4.89
C LYS A 256 10.05 26.04 -3.50
N ASN A 257 9.25 25.25 -2.76
CA ASN A 257 9.53 24.79 -1.41
C ASN A 257 10.15 23.39 -1.39
N LEU A 258 10.18 22.70 -2.53
CA LEU A 258 10.65 21.31 -2.62
C LEU A 258 12.11 21.14 -2.15
N ARG A 259 12.95 22.16 -2.33
CA ARG A 259 14.35 22.16 -1.89
C ARG A 259 14.53 21.94 -0.38
N TRP A 260 13.47 22.12 0.41
CA TRP A 260 13.51 22.00 1.87
C TRP A 260 12.93 20.68 2.38
N VAL A 261 12.36 19.86 1.48
CA VAL A 261 11.67 18.64 1.85
C VAL A 261 12.51 17.43 1.46
N PHE A 262 12.76 16.54 2.41
CA PHE A 262 13.56 15.33 2.23
C PHE A 262 12.85 14.13 2.87
N VAL A 263 13.08 12.95 2.32
CA VAL A 263 12.59 11.70 2.90
C VAL A 263 13.18 11.50 4.30
N GLY A 264 12.35 11.07 5.25
CA GLY A 264 12.73 10.87 6.65
C GLY A 264 12.50 12.08 7.55
N GLN A 265 12.03 13.22 7.02
CA GLN A 265 11.66 14.37 7.86
C GLN A 265 10.41 14.08 8.69
N THR A 266 10.46 14.53 9.95
CA THR A 266 9.31 14.49 10.85
C THR A 266 8.31 15.58 10.51
N ALA A 267 7.04 15.27 10.70
CA ALA A 267 5.94 16.20 10.51
C ALA A 267 4.89 16.01 11.60
N LEU A 268 4.18 17.07 11.92
CA LEU A 268 2.96 17.04 12.72
C LEU A 268 1.77 17.27 11.81
N ALA A 269 0.79 16.39 11.90
CA ALA A 269 -0.42 16.49 11.10
C ALA A 269 -1.65 16.64 11.98
N SER A 270 -2.67 17.32 11.47
CA SER A 270 -4.01 17.40 12.06
C SER A 270 -5.04 17.23 10.96
N ALA A 271 -6.16 16.56 11.27
CA ALA A 271 -7.31 16.57 10.39
C ALA A 271 -8.11 17.85 10.59
N ASP A 272 -8.61 18.46 9.51
CA ASP A 272 -9.35 19.73 9.59
C ASP A 272 -10.59 19.63 10.51
N ALA A 273 -11.23 18.44 10.54
CA ALA A 273 -12.35 18.16 11.44
C ALA A 273 -11.94 18.03 12.93
N PHE A 274 -10.65 17.81 13.22
CA PHE A 274 -10.08 17.60 14.56
C PHE A 274 -8.76 18.37 14.69
N ALA A 275 -8.81 19.69 14.47
CA ALA A 275 -7.62 20.56 14.39
C ALA A 275 -6.77 20.56 15.67
N ASP A 276 -7.39 20.30 16.82
CA ASP A 276 -6.72 20.27 18.13
C ASP A 276 -5.96 18.96 18.41
N GLN A 277 -6.16 17.93 17.58
CA GLN A 277 -5.55 16.60 17.75
C GLN A 277 -4.41 16.41 16.76
N LEU A 278 -3.20 16.73 17.22
CA LEU A 278 -2.00 16.54 16.44
C LEU A 278 -1.51 15.08 16.52
N PHE A 279 -1.05 14.56 15.39
CA PHE A 279 -0.44 13.22 15.32
C PHE A 279 0.85 13.24 14.50
N PRO A 280 1.84 12.40 14.86
CA PRO A 280 3.14 12.38 14.19
C PRO A 280 3.06 11.65 12.85
N ALA A 281 3.73 12.22 11.86
CA ALA A 281 3.93 11.64 10.54
C ALA A 281 5.40 11.80 10.10
N GLU A 282 5.80 11.05 9.10
CA GLU A 282 7.15 11.07 8.54
C GLU A 282 7.08 11.07 7.01
N VAL A 283 7.89 11.90 6.36
CA VAL A 283 7.99 11.95 4.89
C VAL A 283 8.58 10.63 4.39
N MET A 284 7.77 9.87 3.65
CA MET A 284 8.14 8.56 3.13
C MET A 284 8.56 8.60 1.66
N PHE A 285 7.89 9.43 0.87
CA PHE A 285 8.10 9.48 -0.56
C PHE A 285 7.84 10.88 -1.10
N ILE A 286 8.67 11.31 -2.05
CA ILE A 286 8.54 12.55 -2.80
C ILE A 286 8.42 12.17 -4.27
N ASN A 287 7.33 12.56 -4.93
CA ASN A 287 7.15 12.27 -6.34
C ASN A 287 8.22 13.00 -7.17
N PRO A 288 8.97 12.32 -8.05
CA PRO A 288 9.95 12.97 -8.91
C PRO A 288 9.33 13.85 -10.00
N GLY A 289 8.02 13.71 -10.25
CA GLY A 289 7.29 14.52 -11.23
C GLY A 289 6.57 15.71 -10.59
N VAL A 290 6.59 16.84 -11.27
CA VAL A 290 5.83 18.04 -10.91
C VAL A 290 4.50 18.03 -11.66
N ASP A 291 3.39 18.32 -11.00
CA ASP A 291 2.11 18.57 -11.66
C ASP A 291 2.16 19.92 -12.37
N PRO A 292 2.20 19.97 -13.71
CA PRO A 292 2.38 21.21 -14.46
C PRO A 292 1.16 22.15 -14.38
N LEU A 293 -0.02 21.64 -14.00
CA LEU A 293 -1.23 22.43 -13.88
C LEU A 293 -1.26 23.21 -12.55
N ARG A 294 -0.70 22.60 -11.49
CA ARG A 294 -0.71 23.16 -10.13
C ARG A 294 0.64 23.72 -9.70
N GLY A 295 1.74 23.38 -10.38
CA GLY A 295 3.09 23.75 -9.98
C GLY A 295 3.47 23.12 -8.62
N SER A 296 2.94 21.94 -8.32
CA SER A 296 3.12 21.27 -7.05
C SER A 296 3.66 19.85 -7.23
N VAL A 297 4.29 19.34 -6.18
CA VAL A 297 4.82 17.98 -6.10
C VAL A 297 4.05 17.22 -5.03
N GLU A 298 3.62 16.02 -5.36
CA GLU A 298 3.00 15.10 -4.41
C GLU A 298 4.04 14.55 -3.45
N VAL A 299 3.79 14.69 -2.17
CA VAL A 299 4.61 14.13 -1.09
C VAL A 299 3.74 13.23 -0.24
N ARG A 300 4.22 12.01 0.02
CA ARG A 300 3.52 11.06 0.88
C ARG A 300 4.22 10.94 2.21
N LEU A 301 3.41 11.01 3.25
CA LEU A 301 3.86 10.84 4.62
C LEU A 301 3.20 9.60 5.23
N LYS A 302 3.96 8.84 5.97
CA LYS A 302 3.47 7.72 6.76
C LYS A 302 3.01 8.25 8.12
N VAL A 303 1.81 7.91 8.54
CA VAL A 303 1.34 8.17 9.90
C VAL A 303 1.90 7.10 10.82
N LEU A 304 2.66 7.51 11.83
CA LEU A 304 3.32 6.57 12.74
C LEU A 304 2.33 5.85 13.66
N HIS A 305 1.34 6.60 14.17
CA HIS A 305 0.26 6.10 15.01
C HIS A 305 -1.03 6.74 14.52
N ALA A 306 -1.79 6.01 13.71
CA ALA A 306 -3.04 6.52 13.16
C ALA A 306 -4.12 6.58 14.26
N PRO A 307 -4.65 7.79 14.56
CA PRO A 307 -5.78 7.93 15.48
C PRO A 307 -7.03 7.24 14.92
N ALA A 308 -7.88 6.73 15.80
CA ALA A 308 -9.11 6.01 15.41
C ALA A 308 -10.12 6.86 14.62
N PHE A 309 -10.08 8.19 14.76
CA PHE A 309 -10.94 9.13 14.04
C PHE A 309 -10.50 9.39 12.62
N LEU A 310 -9.27 9.00 12.25
CA LEU A 310 -8.70 9.32 10.95
C LEU A 310 -9.31 8.40 9.88
N THR A 311 -10.23 8.94 9.11
CA THR A 311 -10.90 8.24 8.03
C THR A 311 -10.33 8.61 6.67
N GLN A 312 -10.51 7.73 5.71
CA GLN A 312 -10.06 7.94 4.34
C GLN A 312 -10.69 9.20 3.72
N ASP A 313 -9.94 9.86 2.83
CA ASP A 313 -10.30 11.09 2.13
C ASP A 313 -10.51 12.32 3.04
N MET A 314 -10.29 12.22 4.36
CA MET A 314 -10.26 13.40 5.23
C MET A 314 -9.19 14.39 4.79
N THR A 315 -9.53 15.68 4.78
CA THR A 315 -8.57 16.76 4.59
C THR A 315 -7.69 16.89 5.83
N VAL A 316 -6.40 17.06 5.61
CA VAL A 316 -5.38 17.22 6.64
C VAL A 316 -4.49 18.41 6.37
N SER A 317 -4.06 19.05 7.44
CA SER A 317 -2.99 20.03 7.44
C SER A 317 -1.74 19.40 8.03
N VAL A 318 -0.61 19.53 7.35
CA VAL A 318 0.66 18.90 7.74
C VAL A 318 1.74 19.96 7.86
N ASP A 319 2.37 20.01 9.02
CA ASP A 319 3.50 20.87 9.34
C ASP A 319 4.80 20.05 9.27
N ILE A 320 5.51 20.11 8.14
CA ILE A 320 6.77 19.39 7.93
C ILE A 320 7.91 20.19 8.55
N GLU A 321 8.71 19.58 9.40
CA GLU A 321 9.91 20.19 9.99
C GLU A 321 11.02 20.31 8.94
N VAL A 322 11.20 21.51 8.39
CA VAL A 322 12.20 21.76 7.33
C VAL A 322 13.56 22.21 7.87
N ALA A 323 13.60 22.83 9.05
CA ALA A 323 14.83 23.18 9.72
C ALA A 323 14.64 23.23 11.23
N LYS A 324 15.66 22.78 11.97
CA LYS A 324 15.70 22.86 13.44
C LYS A 324 17.03 23.46 13.88
N ARG A 325 16.98 24.42 14.80
CA ARG A 325 18.14 25.04 15.43
C ARG A 325 17.99 24.96 16.95
N SER A 326 18.94 24.36 17.61
CA SER A 326 18.99 24.35 19.07
C SER A 326 19.72 25.59 19.57
N ALA A 327 19.19 26.18 20.66
CA ALA A 327 19.78 27.37 21.30
C ALA A 327 19.95 28.56 20.34
N ALA A 328 19.01 28.77 19.42
CA ALA A 328 19.01 29.95 18.54
C ALA A 328 18.59 31.22 19.30
N LEU A 329 19.29 32.32 19.01
CA LEU A 329 18.88 33.65 19.46
C LEU A 329 17.68 34.06 18.61
N HIS A 330 16.52 34.28 19.22
CA HIS A 330 15.32 34.62 18.48
C HIS A 330 14.56 35.81 19.07
N ILE A 331 13.83 36.47 18.18
CA ILE A 331 13.00 37.64 18.48
C ILE A 331 11.58 37.42 17.99
N PRO A 332 10.54 38.00 18.61
CA PRO A 332 9.21 38.02 18.02
C PRO A 332 9.21 38.74 16.67
N MET A 333 8.47 38.22 15.69
CA MET A 333 8.29 38.87 14.39
C MET A 333 7.70 40.28 14.51
N THR A 334 6.97 40.54 15.61
CA THR A 334 6.42 41.85 15.93
C THR A 334 7.44 42.93 16.19
N ALA A 335 8.69 42.56 16.51
CA ALA A 335 9.80 43.51 16.75
C ALA A 335 10.68 43.73 15.52
N LEU A 336 10.48 42.97 14.43
CA LEU A 336 11.33 43.02 13.23
C LEU A 336 10.78 44.02 12.20
N HIS A 337 11.56 45.06 11.89
CA HIS A 337 11.23 46.02 10.84
C HIS A 337 11.83 45.58 9.51
N ASN A 338 11.15 45.87 8.39
CA ASN A 338 11.60 45.55 7.03
C ASN A 338 11.87 44.05 6.80
N SER A 339 11.08 43.16 7.38
CA SER A 339 11.25 41.70 7.28
C SER A 339 11.38 41.18 5.82
N ASP A 340 10.77 41.87 4.85
CA ASP A 340 10.74 41.48 3.44
C ASP A 340 11.88 42.11 2.60
N LYS A 341 12.75 42.91 3.20
CA LYS A 341 13.80 43.66 2.49
C LYS A 341 15.20 43.17 2.85
N THR A 342 16.18 43.54 2.03
CA THR A 342 17.57 43.11 2.15
C THR A 342 18.31 43.61 3.41
N LEU A 343 17.74 44.55 4.16
CA LEU A 343 18.31 45.12 5.37
C LEU A 343 17.26 45.19 6.49
N PRO A 344 16.93 44.09 7.13
CA PRO A 344 16.05 44.09 8.30
C PRO A 344 16.77 44.76 9.50
N TRP A 345 15.99 45.41 10.33
CA TRP A 345 16.51 46.08 11.53
C TRP A 345 15.49 46.02 12.67
N VAL A 346 15.97 46.22 13.87
CA VAL A 346 15.20 46.27 15.10
C VAL A 346 15.50 47.53 15.90
N LEU A 347 14.58 47.97 16.75
CA LEU A 347 14.81 49.02 17.72
C LEU A 347 15.12 48.36 19.07
N VAL A 348 16.33 48.56 19.56
CA VAL A 348 16.79 48.06 20.87
C VAL A 348 16.76 49.19 21.87
N VAL A 349 16.25 48.92 23.07
CA VAL A 349 16.25 49.88 24.19
C VAL A 349 17.54 49.75 24.97
N ARG A 350 18.44 50.76 24.81
CA ARG A 350 19.69 50.87 25.62
C ARG A 350 19.67 52.23 26.32
N ASN A 351 19.89 52.28 27.61
CA ASN A 351 19.94 53.51 28.41
C ASN A 351 18.69 54.40 28.26
N GLN A 352 17.50 53.77 28.16
CA GLN A 352 16.20 54.45 27.94
C GLN A 352 16.09 55.16 26.58
N GLU A 353 16.92 54.84 25.60
CA GLU A 353 16.87 55.33 24.21
C GLU A 353 16.66 54.17 23.25
N ALA A 354 15.83 54.39 22.20
CA ALA A 354 15.66 53.45 21.10
C ALA A 354 16.81 53.57 20.11
N ILE A 355 17.59 52.53 19.94
CA ILE A 355 18.72 52.47 19.00
C ILE A 355 18.34 51.52 17.86
N GLN A 356 18.43 51.99 16.63
CA GLN A 356 18.23 51.15 15.45
C GLN A 356 19.47 50.28 15.20
N ILE A 357 19.31 48.98 15.21
CA ILE A 357 20.38 48.02 14.96
C ILE A 357 20.03 47.18 13.75
N PRO A 358 20.88 47.16 12.70
CA PRO A 358 20.71 46.21 11.60
C PRO A 358 20.95 44.80 12.10
N VAL A 359 20.10 43.85 11.68
CA VAL A 359 20.21 42.46 12.08
C VAL A 359 20.32 41.55 10.88
N VAL A 360 21.06 40.46 11.02
CA VAL A 360 21.07 39.38 10.03
C VAL A 360 20.09 38.30 10.53
N VAL A 361 19.02 38.10 9.77
CA VAL A 361 17.97 37.17 10.11
C VAL A 361 18.29 35.80 9.48
N GLY A 362 18.17 34.74 10.26
CA GLY A 362 18.31 33.35 9.83
C GLY A 362 16.97 32.70 9.55
N LEU A 363 16.66 31.63 10.29
CA LEU A 363 15.39 30.92 10.19
C LEU A 363 14.23 31.81 10.64
N GLN A 364 13.11 31.69 9.94
CA GLN A 364 11.89 32.38 10.30
C GLN A 364 10.76 31.37 10.53
N SER A 365 10.04 31.53 11.63
CA SER A 365 8.84 30.77 11.95
C SER A 365 7.65 31.73 12.03
N LYS A 366 6.46 31.21 12.21
CA LYS A 366 5.19 32.00 12.18
C LYS A 366 5.21 33.22 13.12
N ASN A 367 5.84 33.12 14.27
CA ASN A 367 5.82 34.15 15.31
C ASN A 367 7.22 34.67 15.71
N ILE A 368 8.30 33.99 15.36
CA ILE A 368 9.65 34.29 15.78
C ILE A 368 10.64 34.25 14.62
N ALA A 369 11.68 35.07 14.71
CA ALA A 369 12.78 35.09 13.74
C ALA A 369 14.12 34.85 14.45
N GLU A 370 14.98 34.02 13.88
CA GLU A 370 16.37 33.82 14.33
C GLU A 370 17.20 35.04 13.98
N VAL A 371 18.02 35.44 14.90
CA VAL A 371 19.01 36.51 14.69
C VAL A 371 20.41 35.92 14.74
N LEU A 372 21.09 35.94 13.60
CA LEU A 372 22.45 35.41 13.47
C LEU A 372 23.52 36.39 13.96
N SER A 373 23.25 37.71 13.85
CA SER A 373 24.14 38.76 14.32
C SER A 373 23.40 40.08 14.54
N GLY A 374 23.92 40.89 15.42
CA GLY A 374 23.42 42.23 15.71
C GLY A 374 22.83 42.39 17.11
N LEU A 375 22.43 41.30 17.79
CA LEU A 375 21.78 41.34 19.12
C LEU A 375 22.47 40.41 20.11
N GLN A 376 22.19 40.67 21.40
CA GLN A 376 22.59 39.81 22.52
C GLN A 376 21.36 39.32 23.30
N ALA A 377 21.46 38.13 23.91
CA ALA A 377 20.42 37.61 24.74
C ALA A 377 20.06 38.56 25.91
N GLY A 378 18.78 38.76 26.17
CA GLY A 378 18.28 39.63 27.24
C GLY A 378 18.13 41.10 26.81
N GLU A 379 18.52 41.52 25.59
CA GLU A 379 18.22 42.84 25.09
C GLU A 379 16.68 43.04 24.92
N ARG A 380 16.26 44.28 25.14
CA ARG A 380 14.85 44.67 25.05
C ARG A 380 14.55 45.31 23.71
N LEU A 381 13.51 44.85 23.03
CA LEU A 381 13.13 45.28 21.71
C LEU A 381 11.80 46.04 21.74
N VAL A 382 11.68 47.05 20.87
CA VAL A 382 10.44 47.80 20.68
C VAL A 382 9.62 47.12 19.61
N PRO A 383 8.37 46.72 19.88
CA PRO A 383 7.48 46.18 18.87
C PRO A 383 7.16 47.21 17.77
N VAL A 384 7.02 46.75 16.52
CA VAL A 384 6.65 47.59 15.35
C VAL A 384 5.31 48.31 15.53
N ALA A 385 4.41 47.73 16.32
CA ALA A 385 3.10 48.28 16.60
C ALA A 385 3.13 49.58 17.44
N GLU A 386 4.23 49.87 18.11
CA GLU A 386 4.40 51.10 18.89
C GLU A 386 4.65 52.30 17.96
N THR A 387 3.53 52.92 17.55
CA THR A 387 3.54 54.09 16.66
C THR A 387 4.09 55.32 17.36
N GLY A 388 5.09 55.97 16.75
CA GLY A 388 5.70 57.21 17.27
C GLY A 388 7.07 57.03 17.92
N VAL A 389 7.57 55.79 17.97
CA VAL A 389 8.94 55.54 18.46
C VAL A 389 9.90 55.47 17.26
N HIS A 390 10.90 56.30 17.27
CA HIS A 390 11.96 56.33 16.25
C HIS A 390 13.35 56.19 16.90
N ALA A 391 14.35 55.92 16.10
CA ALA A 391 15.72 55.93 16.57
C ALA A 391 16.06 57.25 17.28
N GLY A 392 16.61 57.18 18.50
CA GLY A 392 16.91 58.32 19.36
C GLY A 392 15.77 58.77 20.28
N SER A 393 14.59 58.16 20.23
CA SER A 393 13.47 58.43 21.12
C SER A 393 13.78 57.93 22.53
N ARG A 394 13.51 58.77 23.55
CA ARG A 394 13.54 58.34 24.97
C ARG A 394 12.30 57.52 25.28
N LEU A 395 12.50 56.43 26.01
CA LEU A 395 11.44 55.44 26.28
C LEU A 395 11.46 54.99 27.76
N ARG A 396 10.33 54.68 28.30
CA ARG A 396 10.20 53.94 29.54
C ARG A 396 9.65 52.54 29.22
N VAL A 397 10.41 51.52 29.62
CA VAL A 397 9.95 50.17 29.52
C VAL A 397 9.12 49.80 30.73
N LYS A 398 7.89 49.43 30.51
CA LYS A 398 7.03 48.85 31.55
C LYS A 398 7.60 47.48 31.92
N ASN A 399 7.98 47.30 33.16
CA ASN A 399 8.36 45.94 33.61
C ASN A 399 7.09 45.07 33.57
N PRO A 400 7.19 43.84 33.06
CA PRO A 400 6.07 42.90 32.96
C PRO A 400 5.47 42.57 34.31
#